data_890d896545f370d87d6fffa92ab75c88
#
_entry.id   890d896545f370d87d6fffa92ab75c88
#
_cell.length_a   1.000
_cell.length_b   1.000
_cell.length_c   1.000
_cell.angle_alpha   90.00
_cell.angle_beta   90.00
_cell.angle_gamma   90.00
#
_symmetry.space_group_name_H-M   'P 1'
#
loop_
_entity.id
_entity.type
_entity.pdbx_description
1 polymer ?
#
loop_
_entity_poly.entity_id
_entity_poly.type
_entity_poly.pdbx_seq_one_letter_code
_entity_poly.pdbx_strand_id
1 'polypeptide(L)'
;MKKVFLSAVITIATMWVNVAHAQGGLSPQQVQQKAIEATRIAGMETQSSMTIYSPSGDKRVRKMTIVSKLYENGSLEKKLIRFTEPADVKGTGFLSFDYLKKNDDKWIYMPALRKTRRIVSSENAKSFMGSEFSYADMSTPAVE
;
A
#
# COMPACT_ATOMS: atom_id res chain seq x y z
N MET A 1 -13.46 -30.23 -81.74
CA MET A 1 -12.67 -29.30 -80.94
C MET A 1 -13.43 -29.03 -79.65
N LYS A 2 -13.15 -29.78 -78.59
CA LYS A 2 -13.81 -29.62 -77.28
C LYS A 2 -12.84 -28.89 -76.38
N LYS A 3 -13.21 -27.66 -75.93
CA LYS A 3 -12.46 -26.87 -74.97
C LYS A 3 -12.85 -27.33 -73.56
N VAL A 4 -11.89 -27.89 -72.82
CA VAL A 4 -12.06 -28.23 -71.37
C VAL A 4 -11.70 -27.03 -70.56
N PHE A 5 -12.68 -26.46 -69.84
CA PHE A 5 -12.47 -25.39 -68.80
C PHE A 5 -12.09 -26.11 -67.52
N LEU A 6 -10.89 -25.86 -67.09
CA LEU A 6 -10.38 -26.28 -65.76
C LEU A 6 -10.70 -25.20 -64.71
N SER A 7 -11.74 -25.46 -63.93
CA SER A 7 -12.08 -24.59 -62.80
C SER A 7 -11.18 -24.89 -61.60
N ALA A 8 -10.28 -23.99 -61.28
CA ALA A 8 -9.50 -24.05 -60.06
C ALA A 8 -10.35 -23.57 -58.90
N VAL A 9 -10.73 -24.48 -58.01
CA VAL A 9 -11.38 -24.13 -56.72
C VAL A 9 -10.29 -23.77 -55.74
N ILE A 10 -10.17 -22.48 -55.42
CA ILE A 10 -9.27 -21.99 -54.39
C ILE A 10 -10.01 -22.16 -53.04
N THR A 11 -9.63 -23.16 -52.26
CA THR A 11 -10.12 -23.39 -50.91
C THR A 11 -9.34 -22.48 -49.96
N ILE A 12 -9.94 -21.36 -49.57
CA ILE A 12 -9.38 -20.48 -48.52
C ILE A 12 -9.63 -21.17 -47.18
N ALA A 13 -8.59 -21.80 -46.65
CA ALA A 13 -8.57 -22.28 -45.27
C ALA A 13 -8.48 -21.08 -44.32
N THR A 14 -9.61 -20.69 -43.74
CA THR A 14 -9.65 -19.74 -42.65
C THR A 14 -9.06 -20.37 -41.41
N MET A 15 -7.79 -20.05 -41.11
CA MET A 15 -7.15 -20.37 -39.85
C MET A 15 -7.84 -19.58 -38.74
N TRP A 16 -8.68 -20.26 -37.95
CA TRP A 16 -9.18 -19.75 -36.71
C TRP A 16 -8.02 -19.68 -35.72
N VAL A 17 -7.46 -18.50 -35.53
CA VAL A 17 -6.51 -18.26 -34.43
C VAL A 17 -7.32 -18.33 -33.13
N ASN A 18 -7.27 -19.48 -32.47
CA ASN A 18 -7.72 -19.60 -31.10
C ASN A 18 -6.79 -18.72 -30.23
N VAL A 19 -7.21 -17.50 -29.97
CA VAL A 19 -6.62 -16.70 -28.88
C VAL A 19 -6.98 -17.47 -27.61
N ALA A 20 -6.04 -18.26 -27.11
CA ALA A 20 -6.15 -18.86 -25.81
C ALA A 20 -6.21 -17.69 -24.78
N HIS A 21 -7.43 -17.34 -24.39
CA HIS A 21 -7.62 -16.54 -23.20
C HIS A 21 -7.07 -17.37 -22.05
N ALA A 22 -6.03 -16.87 -21.41
CA ALA A 22 -5.52 -17.42 -20.17
C ALA A 22 -6.63 -17.26 -19.11
N GLN A 23 -7.57 -18.20 -19.12
CA GLN A 23 -8.63 -18.29 -18.12
C GLN A 23 -8.03 -18.91 -16.88
N GLY A 24 -7.85 -18.10 -15.85
CA GLY A 24 -7.49 -18.60 -14.53
C GLY A 24 -6.55 -17.72 -13.70
N GLY A 25 -5.98 -16.65 -14.26
CA GLY A 25 -5.17 -15.72 -13.48
C GLY A 25 -6.03 -14.73 -12.69
N LEU A 26 -5.61 -14.43 -11.45
CA LEU A 26 -6.20 -13.33 -10.68
C LEU A 26 -5.95 -12.01 -11.40
N SER A 27 -6.93 -11.10 -11.40
CA SER A 27 -6.69 -9.74 -11.87
C SER A 27 -5.66 -9.03 -10.95
N PRO A 28 -4.98 -7.98 -11.42
CA PRO A 28 -4.07 -7.21 -10.58
C PRO A 28 -4.71 -6.76 -9.27
N GLN A 29 -5.97 -6.33 -9.31
CA GLN A 29 -6.76 -5.93 -8.13
C GLN A 29 -7.00 -7.11 -7.19
N GLN A 30 -7.33 -8.29 -7.72
CA GLN A 30 -7.51 -9.51 -6.91
C GLN A 30 -6.22 -9.97 -6.26
N VAL A 31 -5.07 -9.85 -6.96
CA VAL A 31 -3.76 -10.13 -6.38
C VAL A 31 -3.46 -9.18 -5.24
N GLN A 32 -3.67 -7.88 -5.45
CA GLN A 32 -3.47 -6.87 -4.43
C GLN A 32 -4.38 -7.09 -3.22
N GLN A 33 -5.67 -7.36 -3.44
CA GLN A 33 -6.62 -7.66 -2.37
C GLN A 33 -6.18 -8.87 -1.54
N LYS A 34 -5.83 -9.98 -2.20
CA LYS A 34 -5.34 -11.19 -1.51
C LYS A 34 -4.04 -10.95 -0.76
N ALA A 35 -3.12 -10.16 -1.31
CA ALA A 35 -1.88 -9.80 -0.63
C ALA A 35 -2.17 -9.01 0.66
N ILE A 36 -3.07 -8.02 0.60
CA ILE A 36 -3.50 -7.25 1.78
C ILE A 36 -4.16 -8.18 2.81
N GLU A 37 -5.08 -9.04 2.38
CA GLU A 37 -5.76 -9.99 3.28
C GLU A 37 -4.77 -10.96 3.94
N ALA A 38 -3.81 -11.48 3.19
CA ALA A 38 -2.79 -12.40 3.70
C ALA A 38 -1.83 -11.75 4.70
N THR A 39 -1.59 -10.45 4.58
CA THR A 39 -0.71 -9.69 5.48
C THR A 39 -1.44 -9.09 6.68
N ARG A 40 -2.77 -9.14 6.71
CA ARG A 40 -3.57 -8.63 7.82
C ARG A 40 -3.55 -9.61 8.98
N ILE A 41 -2.76 -9.30 10.00
CA ILE A 41 -2.71 -10.05 11.26
C ILE A 41 -3.62 -9.39 12.29
N ALA A 42 -4.27 -10.22 13.12
CA ALA A 42 -5.24 -9.77 14.13
C ALA A 42 -4.67 -8.72 15.09
N GLY A 43 -3.37 -8.80 15.36
CA GLY A 43 -2.62 -7.82 16.12
C GLY A 43 -1.12 -8.07 15.99
N MET A 44 -0.34 -6.99 16.00
CA MET A 44 1.11 -7.03 15.88
C MET A 44 1.72 -6.00 16.80
N GLU A 45 2.84 -6.37 17.41
CA GLU A 45 3.78 -5.44 18.02
C GLU A 45 5.17 -5.73 17.47
N THR A 46 5.86 -4.68 16.99
CA THR A 46 7.21 -4.81 16.45
C THR A 46 8.07 -3.60 16.78
N GLN A 47 9.36 -3.81 16.90
CA GLN A 47 10.35 -2.75 16.94
C GLN A 47 10.95 -2.57 15.55
N SER A 48 11.07 -1.31 15.14
CA SER A 48 11.55 -0.95 13.80
C SER A 48 12.55 0.20 13.89
N SER A 49 13.43 0.26 12.89
CA SER A 49 14.32 1.40 12.73
C SER A 49 14.22 1.95 11.31
N MET A 50 14.19 3.28 11.21
CA MET A 50 14.19 4.03 9.95
C MET A 50 15.50 4.81 9.86
N THR A 51 16.27 4.56 8.81
CA THR A 51 17.48 5.33 8.51
C THR A 51 17.18 6.32 7.39
N ILE A 52 17.38 7.60 7.65
CA ILE A 52 17.22 8.69 6.70
C ILE A 52 18.61 9.17 6.29
N TYR A 53 18.87 9.18 4.99
CA TYR A 53 20.11 9.72 4.42
C TYR A 53 19.86 11.13 3.88
N SER A 54 20.77 12.06 4.20
CA SER A 54 20.77 13.35 3.55
C SER A 54 21.44 13.26 2.17
N PRO A 55 21.26 14.24 1.27
CA PRO A 55 22.02 14.32 0.02
C PRO A 55 23.55 14.36 0.22
N SER A 56 24.01 14.86 1.38
CA SER A 56 25.42 14.87 1.79
C SER A 56 25.94 13.52 2.31
N GLY A 57 25.05 12.51 2.47
CA GLY A 57 25.40 11.18 2.98
C GLY A 57 25.30 11.04 4.49
N ASP A 58 24.88 12.08 5.23
CA ASP A 58 24.67 11.99 6.67
C ASP A 58 23.50 11.05 7.00
N LYS A 59 23.66 10.30 8.08
CA LYS A 59 22.64 9.34 8.56
C LYS A 59 21.91 9.87 9.77
N ARG A 60 20.58 9.74 9.76
CA ARG A 60 19.74 9.89 10.94
C ARG A 60 18.94 8.61 11.17
N VAL A 61 19.15 7.95 12.29
CA VAL A 61 18.45 6.71 12.64
C VAL A 61 17.37 7.02 13.65
N ARG A 62 16.15 6.54 13.40
CA ARG A 62 15.00 6.66 14.30
C ARG A 62 14.51 5.27 14.66
N LYS A 63 14.45 4.98 15.95
CA LYS A 63 13.85 3.73 16.43
C LYS A 63 12.42 3.98 16.88
N MET A 64 11.56 3.00 16.64
CA MET A 64 10.15 3.09 16.96
C MET A 64 9.56 1.73 17.33
N THR A 65 8.53 1.75 18.13
CA THR A 65 7.62 0.62 18.33
C THR A 65 6.38 0.85 17.49
N ILE A 66 5.95 -0.16 16.77
CA ILE A 66 4.72 -0.16 15.96
C ILE A 66 3.79 -1.20 16.59
N VAL A 67 2.59 -0.78 16.94
CA VAL A 67 1.51 -1.65 17.42
C VAL A 67 0.33 -1.49 16.50
N SER A 68 -0.21 -2.59 16.00
CA SER A 68 -1.46 -2.57 15.23
C SER A 68 -2.42 -3.65 15.71
N LYS A 69 -3.72 -3.40 15.51
CA LYS A 69 -4.78 -4.34 15.82
C LYS A 69 -5.97 -4.14 14.90
N LEU A 70 -6.53 -5.28 14.45
CA LEU A 70 -7.78 -5.29 13.68
C LEU A 70 -8.99 -5.22 14.61
N TYR A 71 -9.98 -4.46 14.18
CA TYR A 71 -11.28 -4.28 14.81
C TYR A 71 -12.40 -4.50 13.78
N GLU A 72 -13.64 -4.59 14.24
CA GLU A 72 -14.83 -4.64 13.40
C GLU A 72 -14.73 -5.74 12.31
N ASN A 73 -14.35 -6.95 12.71
CA ASN A 73 -14.13 -8.10 11.80
C ASN A 73 -13.14 -7.78 10.67
N GLY A 74 -12.11 -6.97 10.96
CA GLY A 74 -11.07 -6.60 10.01
C GLY A 74 -11.41 -5.40 9.12
N SER A 75 -12.54 -4.72 9.30
CA SER A 75 -12.88 -3.51 8.53
C SER A 75 -12.16 -2.24 9.00
N LEU A 76 -11.55 -2.29 10.18
CA LEU A 76 -10.77 -1.22 10.77
C LEU A 76 -9.45 -1.76 11.32
N GLU A 77 -8.33 -1.18 10.90
CA GLU A 77 -7.04 -1.36 11.57
C GLU A 77 -6.71 -0.10 12.36
N LYS A 78 -6.33 -0.25 13.63
CA LYS A 78 -5.75 0.84 14.42
C LYS A 78 -4.27 0.58 14.58
N LYS A 79 -3.45 1.56 14.21
CA LYS A 79 -2.00 1.48 14.22
C LYS A 79 -1.42 2.64 15.01
N LEU A 80 -0.54 2.34 15.96
CA LEU A 80 0.22 3.32 16.72
C LEU A 80 1.71 3.12 16.45
N ILE A 81 2.37 4.17 15.97
CA ILE A 81 3.83 4.25 15.85
C ILE A 81 4.32 5.19 16.94
N ARG A 82 5.19 4.72 17.83
CA ARG A 82 5.79 5.51 18.89
C ARG A 82 7.30 5.54 18.72
N PHE A 83 7.86 6.72 18.55
CA PHE A 83 9.29 6.91 18.45
C PHE A 83 9.95 6.78 19.84
N THR A 84 11.02 5.98 19.89
CA THR A 84 11.78 5.70 21.12
C THR A 84 13.14 6.37 21.12
N GLU A 85 13.75 6.56 19.96
CA GLU A 85 15.05 7.21 19.75
C GLU A 85 15.05 7.98 18.41
N PRO A 86 15.89 9.01 18.27
CA PRO A 86 16.70 9.68 19.27
C PRO A 86 15.88 10.62 20.17
N ALA A 87 16.53 11.36 21.05
CA ALA A 87 15.89 12.19 22.06
C ALA A 87 14.96 13.29 21.49
N ASP A 88 15.30 13.86 20.32
CA ASP A 88 14.53 14.91 19.64
C ASP A 88 13.14 14.46 19.17
N VAL A 89 12.96 13.17 18.88
CA VAL A 89 11.68 12.59 18.46
C VAL A 89 11.08 11.64 19.49
N LYS A 90 11.79 11.35 20.57
CA LYS A 90 11.35 10.41 21.61
C LYS A 90 9.99 10.78 22.17
N GLY A 91 9.08 9.80 22.20
CA GLY A 91 7.72 9.96 22.69
C GLY A 91 6.75 10.56 21.68
N THR A 92 7.22 10.99 20.49
CA THR A 92 6.32 11.33 19.38
C THR A 92 5.49 10.10 19.03
N GLY A 93 4.18 10.28 18.93
CA GLY A 93 3.24 9.22 18.57
C GLY A 93 2.49 9.56 17.29
N PHE A 94 2.37 8.60 16.40
CA PHE A 94 1.49 8.69 15.24
C PHE A 94 0.44 7.59 15.36
N LEU A 95 -0.84 7.98 15.31
CA LEU A 95 -1.98 7.07 15.38
C LEU A 95 -2.74 7.16 14.07
N SER A 96 -3.03 6.01 13.46
CA SER A 96 -3.94 5.91 12.33
C SER A 96 -5.08 4.94 12.61
N PHE A 97 -6.23 5.27 12.06
CA PHE A 97 -7.41 4.41 11.95
C PHE A 97 -7.63 4.20 10.46
N ASP A 98 -7.23 3.04 9.98
CA ASP A 98 -7.24 2.68 8.56
C ASP A 98 -8.53 1.91 8.27
N TYR A 99 -9.43 2.49 7.50
CA TYR A 99 -10.74 1.94 7.17
C TYR A 99 -10.77 1.34 5.77
N LEU A 100 -11.47 0.24 5.58
CA LEU A 100 -11.64 -0.37 4.25
C LEU A 100 -12.53 0.43 3.30
N LYS A 101 -13.46 1.24 3.82
CA LYS A 101 -14.54 1.82 3.00
C LYS A 101 -14.69 3.33 3.12
N LYS A 102 -13.81 4.00 3.84
CA LYS A 102 -13.81 5.46 4.00
C LYS A 102 -12.40 5.97 4.20
N ASN A 103 -12.23 7.28 4.15
CA ASN A 103 -10.94 7.93 4.42
C ASN A 103 -10.45 7.63 5.84
N ASP A 104 -9.13 7.46 5.96
CA ASP A 104 -8.46 7.21 7.23
C ASP A 104 -8.48 8.44 8.13
N ASP A 105 -8.49 8.18 9.43
CA ASP A 105 -8.26 9.20 10.44
C ASP A 105 -6.83 9.06 10.99
N LYS A 106 -6.11 10.18 11.03
CA LYS A 106 -4.70 10.20 11.43
C LYS A 106 -4.42 11.32 12.42
N TRP A 107 -3.58 11.04 13.42
CA TRP A 107 -3.17 12.01 14.43
C TRP A 107 -1.69 11.87 14.71
N ILE A 108 -1.07 13.00 15.06
CA ILE A 108 0.28 13.04 15.58
C ILE A 108 0.29 13.71 16.96
N TYR A 109 0.92 13.05 17.94
CA TYR A 109 1.23 13.61 19.25
C TYR A 109 2.67 14.12 19.27
N MET A 110 2.86 15.35 19.69
CA MET A 110 4.17 16.00 19.81
C MET A 110 4.45 16.26 21.29
N PRO A 111 5.36 15.50 21.94
CA PRO A 111 5.63 15.60 23.37
C PRO A 111 6.19 16.99 23.76
N ALA A 112 7.04 17.59 22.93
CA ALA A 112 7.58 18.92 23.16
C ALA A 112 6.49 20.01 23.31
N LEU A 113 5.37 19.84 22.61
CA LEU A 113 4.23 20.75 22.67
C LEU A 113 3.10 20.24 23.58
N ARG A 114 3.19 19.00 24.07
CA ARG A 114 2.12 18.28 24.79
C ARG A 114 0.77 18.34 24.05
N LYS A 115 0.80 18.29 22.71
CA LYS A 115 -0.38 18.43 21.86
C LYS A 115 -0.54 17.25 20.90
N THR A 116 -1.79 16.87 20.70
CA THR A 116 -2.21 15.99 19.62
C THR A 116 -2.82 16.84 18.52
N ARG A 117 -2.44 16.60 17.29
CA ARG A 117 -2.98 17.26 16.10
C ARG A 117 -3.51 16.21 15.12
N ARG A 118 -4.67 16.47 14.56
CA ARG A 118 -5.19 15.66 13.45
C ARG A 118 -4.44 16.01 12.17
N ILE A 119 -4.11 14.99 11.37
CA ILE A 119 -3.59 15.13 10.01
C ILE A 119 -4.79 15.13 9.08
N VAL A 120 -4.98 16.22 8.35
CA VAL A 120 -6.08 16.34 7.38
C VAL A 120 -5.67 15.76 6.03
N SER A 121 -6.64 15.38 5.18
CA SER A 121 -6.38 14.71 3.90
C SER A 121 -5.43 15.50 2.98
N SER A 122 -5.50 16.83 2.99
CA SER A 122 -4.57 17.70 2.24
C SER A 122 -3.11 17.63 2.71
N GLU A 123 -2.85 17.03 3.87
CA GLU A 123 -1.51 16.82 4.40
C GLU A 123 -0.98 15.41 4.16
N ASN A 124 -1.79 14.51 3.58
CA ASN A 124 -1.39 13.12 3.36
C ASN A 124 -0.10 12.98 2.53
N ALA A 125 0.14 13.87 1.58
CA ALA A 125 1.35 13.89 0.76
C ALA A 125 2.59 14.50 1.46
N LYS A 126 2.42 15.09 2.66
CA LYS A 126 3.57 15.65 3.40
C LYS A 126 4.46 14.55 3.96
N SER A 127 5.75 14.83 4.04
CA SER A 127 6.78 13.93 4.59
C SER A 127 6.43 13.49 6.02
N PHE A 128 6.49 12.17 6.23
CA PHE A 128 6.37 11.57 7.55
C PHE A 128 7.69 11.71 8.31
N MET A 129 7.69 12.54 9.33
CA MET A 129 8.84 12.73 10.23
C MET A 129 10.14 13.09 9.49
N GLY A 130 10.07 13.79 8.35
CA GLY A 130 11.23 14.22 7.57
C GLY A 130 11.95 13.07 6.83
N SER A 131 11.24 11.99 6.55
CA SER A 131 11.66 10.91 5.65
C SER A 131 11.07 11.10 4.26
N GLU A 132 11.45 10.23 3.32
CA GLU A 132 10.82 10.15 1.99
C GLU A 132 9.39 9.57 2.04
N PHE A 133 9.03 8.88 3.14
CA PHE A 133 7.66 8.43 3.33
C PHE A 133 6.73 9.62 3.60
N SER A 134 5.52 9.54 3.07
CA SER A 134 4.43 10.46 3.34
C SER A 134 3.52 9.95 4.46
N TYR A 135 2.60 10.78 4.94
CA TYR A 135 1.54 10.31 5.85
C TYR A 135 0.59 9.30 5.19
N ALA A 136 0.45 9.34 3.85
CA ALA A 136 -0.33 8.34 3.12
C ALA A 136 0.31 6.96 3.20
N ASP A 137 1.64 6.87 3.08
CA ASP A 137 2.37 5.60 3.12
C ASP A 137 2.30 4.89 4.48
N MET A 138 1.88 5.60 5.53
CA MET A 138 1.72 5.01 6.87
C MET A 138 0.40 4.25 7.03
N SER A 139 -0.49 4.30 6.06
CA SER A 139 -1.76 3.58 6.04
C SER A 139 -1.67 2.31 5.21
N THR A 140 -2.60 1.39 5.45
CA THR A 140 -2.79 0.24 4.58
C THR A 140 -3.37 0.73 3.24
N PRO A 141 -2.76 0.39 2.07
CA PRO A 141 -3.28 0.83 0.78
C PRO A 141 -4.73 0.39 0.58
N ALA A 142 -5.59 1.31 0.14
CA ALA A 142 -6.91 0.95 -0.35
C ALA A 142 -6.78 0.23 -1.70
N VAL A 143 -7.63 -0.78 -1.93
CA VAL A 143 -7.76 -1.41 -3.24
C VAL A 143 -8.81 -0.61 -4.01
N GLU A 144 -8.38 0.08 -5.05
CA GLU A 144 -9.26 0.78 -6.00
C GLU A 144 -9.75 -0.16 -7.12
#